data_4538fa5b7fd1df6c4af64145affd4047
#
_entry.id   4538fa5b7fd1df6c4af64145affd4047
#
_cell.length_a   1.000
_cell.length_b   1.000
_cell.length_c   1.000
_cell.angle_alpha   90.00
_cell.angle_beta   90.00
_cell.angle_gamma   90.00
#
_symmetry.space_group_name_H-M   'P 1'
#
loop_
_entity.id
_entity.type
_entity.pdbx_description
1 polymer ?
#
loop_
_entity_poly.entity_id
_entity_poly.type
_entity_poly.pdbx_seq_one_letter_code
_entity_poly.pdbx_strand_id
1 'polypeptide(L)'
;KTVDEYLDWQQVGKIPSFQNREPSTSQIRIQALPRYVDPSVMRPLLKAMKCKTAVDCEYLSVTNNEPLGRLIYPHSFVKAANRWHVRGFCALRNNFLDFVLSRFRSVEYDGNEAMHTEKEDVKWNTLVDLILAPDPRLTDTQKQALEKDFNMKDGQLIVKARGALVKYTLDDLQIKTKMLEADPQAQQLVCVNYSDIKRWLYE
;
A
#
# COMPACT_ATOMS: atom_id res chain seq x y z
N LYS A 1 -12.86 -8.43 13.66
CA LYS A 1 -12.02 -7.22 13.85
C LYS A 1 -11.40 -6.85 12.52
N THR A 2 -11.29 -5.58 12.23
CA THR A 2 -10.58 -5.07 11.05
C THR A 2 -9.07 -5.12 11.27
N VAL A 3 -8.28 -5.03 10.19
CA VAL A 3 -6.80 -4.95 10.30
C VAL A 3 -6.39 -3.69 11.06
N ASP A 4 -7.10 -2.58 10.82
CA ASP A 4 -6.88 -1.32 11.55
C ASP A 4 -7.01 -1.53 13.07
N GLU A 5 -8.06 -2.21 13.54
CA GLU A 5 -8.26 -2.52 14.95
C GLU A 5 -7.16 -3.41 15.55
N TYR A 6 -6.58 -4.34 14.75
CA TYR A 6 -5.47 -5.17 15.21
C TYR A 6 -4.18 -4.37 15.36
N LEU A 7 -3.90 -3.48 14.42
CA LEU A 7 -2.68 -2.68 14.42
C LEU A 7 -2.73 -1.57 15.48
N ASP A 8 -3.87 -0.92 15.66
CA ASP A 8 -4.08 0.08 16.71
C ASP A 8 -3.93 -0.54 18.11
N TRP A 9 -4.43 -1.76 18.30
CA TRP A 9 -4.28 -2.47 19.57
C TRP A 9 -2.82 -2.76 19.93
N GLN A 10 -1.97 -3.06 18.95
CA GLN A 10 -0.54 -3.27 19.18
C GLN A 10 0.23 -1.98 19.51
N GLN A 11 -0.17 -0.85 18.93
CA GLN A 11 0.50 0.43 19.15
C GLN A 11 0.12 1.08 20.50
N VAL A 12 -1.11 0.93 20.93
CA VAL A 12 -1.67 1.68 22.07
C VAL A 12 -1.80 0.84 23.35
N GLY A 13 -1.73 -0.49 23.26
CA GLY A 13 -1.89 -1.40 24.41
C GLY A 13 -3.28 -1.33 25.06
N LYS A 14 -4.22 -0.60 24.49
CA LYS A 14 -5.60 -0.44 24.96
C LYS A 14 -6.56 -0.65 23.82
N ILE A 15 -7.63 -1.38 24.07
CA ILE A 15 -8.77 -1.48 23.16
C ILE A 15 -9.35 -0.07 23.04
N PRO A 16 -9.44 0.52 21.85
CA PRO A 16 -10.17 1.76 21.68
C PRO A 16 -11.61 1.51 22.15
N SER A 17 -12.05 2.21 23.18
CA SER A 17 -13.45 2.24 23.52
C SER A 17 -14.16 2.94 22.37
N PHE A 18 -14.95 2.20 21.61
CA PHE A 18 -15.90 2.78 20.65
C PHE A 18 -16.93 3.56 21.45
N GLN A 19 -16.60 4.77 21.84
CA GLN A 19 -17.62 5.74 22.15
C GLN A 19 -18.17 6.19 20.81
N ASN A 20 -19.42 5.81 20.54
CA ASN A 20 -20.25 6.43 19.52
C ASN A 20 -20.33 7.93 19.83
N ARG A 21 -19.33 8.69 19.41
CA ARG A 21 -19.45 10.14 19.32
C ARG A 21 -20.28 10.38 18.09
N GLU A 22 -21.54 10.70 18.29
CA GLU A 22 -22.33 11.35 17.24
C GLU A 22 -21.53 12.57 16.79
N PRO A 23 -21.18 12.69 15.49
CA PRO A 23 -20.47 13.85 15.01
C PRO A 23 -21.35 15.08 15.29
N SER A 24 -20.82 16.04 16.03
CA SER A 24 -21.53 17.29 16.34
C SER A 24 -21.75 18.19 15.12
N THR A 25 -21.27 17.79 13.97
CA THR A 25 -21.46 18.40 12.64
C THR A 25 -21.75 17.31 11.64
N SER A 26 -22.62 17.61 10.66
CA SER A 26 -22.99 16.69 9.58
C SER A 26 -21.78 16.36 8.69
N GLN A 27 -20.94 15.42 9.11
CA GLN A 27 -19.80 14.92 8.36
C GLN A 27 -20.14 13.54 7.79
N ILE A 28 -20.28 13.47 6.47
CA ILE A 28 -20.49 12.20 5.77
C ILE A 28 -19.15 11.79 5.15
N ARG A 29 -18.66 10.61 5.50
CA ARG A 29 -17.48 10.01 4.87
C ARG A 29 -17.93 8.83 4.01
N ILE A 30 -17.38 8.74 2.80
CA ILE A 30 -17.55 7.54 1.99
C ILE A 30 -16.82 6.40 2.70
N GLN A 31 -17.57 5.37 3.08
CA GLN A 31 -16.96 4.18 3.66
C GLN A 31 -16.32 3.34 2.54
N ALA A 32 -15.04 3.02 2.70
CA ALA A 32 -14.41 2.01 1.87
C ALA A 32 -15.10 0.65 2.08
N LEU A 33 -15.21 -0.14 1.01
CA LEU A 33 -15.76 -1.50 1.12
C LEU A 33 -14.94 -2.30 2.15
N PRO A 34 -15.59 -2.85 3.19
CA PRO A 34 -14.88 -3.61 4.21
C PRO A 34 -14.27 -4.86 3.59
N ARG A 35 -12.98 -5.07 3.85
CA ARG A 35 -12.28 -6.31 3.52
C ARG A 35 -12.00 -7.06 4.79
N TYR A 36 -12.62 -8.20 4.90
CA TYR A 36 -12.47 -9.05 6.06
C TYR A 36 -11.16 -9.83 6.01
N VAL A 37 -10.47 -9.90 7.14
CA VAL A 37 -9.30 -10.75 7.33
C VAL A 37 -9.51 -11.58 8.59
N ASP A 38 -9.36 -12.89 8.45
CA ASP A 38 -9.56 -13.79 9.56
C ASP A 38 -8.47 -13.61 10.64
N PRO A 39 -8.82 -13.64 11.92
CA PRO A 39 -7.85 -13.62 13.01
C PRO A 39 -6.78 -14.72 12.93
N SER A 40 -7.13 -15.87 12.36
CA SER A 40 -6.19 -16.99 12.15
C SER A 40 -5.07 -16.64 11.17
N VAL A 41 -5.31 -15.70 10.25
CA VAL A 41 -4.31 -15.14 9.33
C VAL A 41 -3.47 -14.09 10.04
N MET A 42 -4.10 -13.18 10.77
CA MET A 42 -3.40 -12.03 11.36
C MET A 42 -2.45 -12.41 12.50
N ARG A 43 -2.87 -13.33 13.38
CA ARG A 43 -2.08 -13.68 14.56
C ARG A 43 -0.71 -14.29 14.23
N PRO A 44 -0.59 -15.28 13.32
CA PRO A 44 0.71 -15.81 12.91
C PRO A 44 1.59 -14.78 12.24
N LEU A 45 1.03 -13.92 11.36
CA LEU A 45 1.77 -12.85 10.69
C LEU A 45 2.34 -11.85 11.70
N LEU A 46 1.53 -11.37 12.64
CA LEU A 46 1.97 -10.46 13.70
C LEU A 46 3.06 -11.09 14.58
N LYS A 47 2.91 -12.37 14.93
CA LYS A 47 3.91 -13.12 15.70
C LYS A 47 5.22 -13.23 14.92
N ALA A 48 5.14 -13.63 13.65
CA ALA A 48 6.32 -13.79 12.79
C ALA A 48 7.09 -12.48 12.62
N MET A 49 6.39 -11.37 12.39
CA MET A 49 7.02 -10.05 12.28
C MET A 49 7.70 -9.64 13.60
N LYS A 50 7.05 -9.87 14.74
CA LYS A 50 7.62 -9.56 16.07
C LYS A 50 8.86 -10.41 16.37
N CYS A 51 8.81 -11.70 16.04
CA CYS A 51 9.89 -12.64 16.31
C CYS A 51 10.93 -12.70 15.18
N LYS A 52 10.71 -12.01 14.06
CA LYS A 52 11.54 -12.08 12.85
C LYS A 52 11.70 -13.51 12.34
N THR A 53 10.58 -14.16 12.12
CA THR A 53 10.52 -15.57 11.70
C THR A 53 9.69 -15.70 10.43
N ALA A 54 9.67 -16.90 9.85
CA ALA A 54 8.86 -17.23 8.70
C ALA A 54 7.41 -17.58 9.07
N VAL A 55 6.56 -17.55 8.06
CA VAL A 55 5.25 -18.20 8.04
C VAL A 55 5.14 -19.10 6.82
N ASP A 56 4.53 -20.27 6.98
CA ASP A 56 4.04 -21.08 5.88
C ASP A 56 2.57 -20.72 5.61
N CYS A 57 2.20 -20.55 4.35
CA CYS A 57 0.88 -20.08 4.01
C CYS A 57 0.38 -20.59 2.66
N GLU A 58 -0.94 -20.72 2.53
CA GLU A 58 -1.63 -20.83 1.25
C GLU A 58 -2.17 -19.47 0.81
N TYR A 59 -1.82 -19.06 -0.40
CA TYR A 59 -2.18 -17.74 -0.93
C TYR A 59 -2.93 -17.84 -2.27
N LEU A 60 -4.10 -17.19 -2.33
CA LEU A 60 -4.93 -17.10 -3.53
C LEU A 60 -4.46 -15.95 -4.41
N SER A 61 -3.73 -16.26 -5.48
CA SER A 61 -3.33 -15.28 -6.48
C SER A 61 -4.43 -15.12 -7.52
N VAL A 62 -4.66 -13.87 -7.98
CA VAL A 62 -5.59 -13.63 -9.11
C VAL A 62 -4.98 -13.99 -10.46
N THR A 63 -3.68 -14.24 -10.51
CA THR A 63 -2.95 -14.61 -11.73
C THR A 63 -2.72 -16.12 -11.85
N ASN A 64 -2.90 -16.87 -10.77
CA ASN A 64 -2.75 -18.32 -10.75
C ASN A 64 -4.10 -18.96 -10.41
N ASN A 65 -4.44 -20.03 -11.08
CA ASN A 65 -5.74 -20.71 -10.92
C ASN A 65 -5.84 -21.54 -9.65
N GLU A 66 -4.71 -21.86 -9.00
CA GLU A 66 -4.67 -22.69 -7.80
C GLU A 66 -3.96 -21.99 -6.64
N PRO A 67 -4.39 -22.28 -5.39
CA PRO A 67 -3.66 -21.84 -4.22
C PRO A 67 -2.26 -22.47 -4.22
N LEU A 68 -1.25 -21.68 -3.96
CA LEU A 68 0.13 -22.16 -3.85
C LEU A 68 0.63 -21.96 -2.42
N GLY A 69 1.19 -23.04 -1.86
CA GLY A 69 1.96 -22.96 -0.62
C GLY A 69 3.16 -22.03 -0.77
N ARG A 70 3.43 -21.22 0.23
CA ARG A 70 4.52 -20.24 0.22
C ARG A 70 5.13 -20.10 1.59
N LEU A 71 6.44 -20.11 1.62
CA LEU A 71 7.19 -19.63 2.77
C LEU A 71 7.46 -18.15 2.59
N ILE A 72 7.02 -17.34 3.55
CA ILE A 72 7.13 -15.89 3.53
C ILE A 72 7.82 -15.40 4.80
N TYR A 73 8.74 -14.46 4.66
CA TYR A 73 9.38 -13.73 5.75
C TYR A 73 8.79 -12.31 5.80
N PRO A 74 7.71 -12.11 6.59
CA PRO A 74 6.97 -10.84 6.58
C PRO A 74 7.72 -9.77 7.38
N HIS A 75 7.69 -8.52 6.90
CA HIS A 75 8.35 -7.43 7.64
C HIS A 75 7.50 -6.16 7.82
N SER A 76 6.52 -5.88 6.96
CA SER A 76 5.73 -4.65 7.07
C SER A 76 4.30 -4.83 6.62
N PHE A 77 3.36 -4.15 7.30
CA PHE A 77 2.00 -3.98 6.80
C PHE A 77 1.88 -2.68 6.02
N VAL A 78 1.16 -2.72 4.92
CA VAL A 78 0.92 -1.58 4.03
C VAL A 78 -0.56 -1.46 3.75
N LYS A 79 -1.13 -0.28 3.97
CA LYS A 79 -2.49 0.06 3.55
C LYS A 79 -2.42 0.89 2.28
N ALA A 80 -2.92 0.35 1.19
CA ALA A 80 -2.97 1.01 -0.11
C ALA A 80 -4.20 0.57 -0.90
N ALA A 81 -4.75 1.43 -1.74
CA ALA A 81 -5.91 1.12 -2.58
C ALA A 81 -7.07 0.45 -1.80
N ASN A 82 -7.40 0.97 -0.63
CA ASN A 82 -8.45 0.46 0.27
C ASN A 82 -8.29 -1.00 0.69
N ARG A 83 -7.06 -1.51 0.71
CA ARG A 83 -6.77 -2.86 1.19
C ARG A 83 -5.45 -2.91 1.95
N TRP A 84 -5.36 -3.87 2.85
CA TRP A 84 -4.15 -4.16 3.57
C TRP A 84 -3.32 -5.22 2.85
N HIS A 85 -2.01 -5.00 2.82
CA HIS A 85 -1.02 -5.93 2.34
C HIS A 85 -0.02 -6.24 3.46
N VAL A 86 0.57 -7.41 3.41
CA VAL A 86 1.82 -7.69 4.10
C VAL A 86 2.94 -7.77 3.06
N ARG A 87 4.01 -7.01 3.30
CA ARG A 87 5.24 -7.08 2.51
C ARG A 87 6.22 -8.01 3.18
N GLY A 88 6.86 -8.86 2.39
CA GLY A 88 7.84 -9.81 2.87
C GLY A 88 8.57 -10.51 1.74
N PHE A 89 9.66 -11.19 2.07
CA PHE A 89 10.37 -12.02 1.12
C PHE A 89 9.60 -13.33 0.89
N CYS A 90 9.41 -13.69 -0.35
CA CYS A 90 8.77 -14.93 -0.79
C CYS A 90 9.83 -15.92 -1.27
N ALA A 91 10.03 -17.01 -0.55
CA ALA A 91 11.02 -18.02 -0.91
C ALA A 91 10.74 -18.63 -2.30
N LEU A 92 9.46 -18.89 -2.63
CA LEU A 92 9.06 -19.45 -3.93
C LEU A 92 9.43 -18.54 -5.12
N ARG A 93 9.39 -17.21 -4.94
CA ARG A 93 9.69 -16.24 -5.99
C ARG A 93 11.09 -15.63 -5.86
N ASN A 94 11.79 -15.93 -4.78
CA ASN A 94 13.10 -15.37 -4.46
C ASN A 94 13.13 -13.83 -4.56
N ASN A 95 12.06 -13.19 -4.05
CA ASN A 95 11.89 -11.73 -4.16
C ASN A 95 10.98 -11.21 -3.05
N PHE A 96 11.09 -9.91 -2.74
CA PHE A 96 10.17 -9.20 -1.85
C PHE A 96 8.89 -8.83 -2.60
N LEU A 97 7.76 -9.27 -2.06
CA LEU A 97 6.43 -9.11 -2.67
C LEU A 97 5.43 -8.57 -1.66
N ASP A 98 4.34 -8.02 -2.19
CA ASP A 98 3.18 -7.56 -1.42
C ASP A 98 2.03 -8.56 -1.53
N PHE A 99 1.56 -9.06 -0.39
CA PHE A 99 0.47 -10.02 -0.32
C PHE A 99 -0.78 -9.37 0.27
N VAL A 100 -1.88 -9.40 -0.45
CA VAL A 100 -3.16 -8.87 0.03
C VAL A 100 -3.66 -9.74 1.18
N LEU A 101 -3.86 -9.17 2.37
CA LEU A 101 -4.21 -9.93 3.58
C LEU A 101 -5.48 -10.77 3.45
N SER A 102 -6.50 -10.26 2.75
CA SER A 102 -7.77 -10.97 2.55
C SER A 102 -7.68 -12.15 1.55
N ARG A 103 -6.50 -12.42 1.00
CA ARG A 103 -6.26 -13.53 0.04
C ARG A 103 -5.48 -14.69 0.63
N PHE A 104 -5.08 -14.61 1.89
CA PHE A 104 -4.54 -15.77 2.58
C PHE A 104 -5.68 -16.74 2.90
N ARG A 105 -5.50 -17.98 2.53
CA ARG A 105 -6.40 -19.10 2.87
C ARG A 105 -6.04 -19.68 4.23
N SER A 106 -4.74 -19.86 4.47
CA SER A 106 -4.18 -20.27 5.74
C SER A 106 -2.84 -19.61 5.98
N VAL A 107 -2.47 -19.43 7.23
CA VAL A 107 -1.14 -18.97 7.65
C VAL A 107 -0.76 -19.72 8.91
N GLU A 108 0.37 -20.41 8.86
CA GLU A 108 0.94 -21.12 9.99
C GLU A 108 2.27 -20.50 10.39
N TYR A 109 2.48 -20.36 11.69
CA TYR A 109 3.73 -19.86 12.22
C TYR A 109 4.80 -20.94 12.12
N ASP A 110 5.80 -20.74 11.27
CA ASP A 110 6.86 -21.72 11.06
C ASP A 110 7.89 -21.71 12.20
N GLY A 111 8.16 -20.53 12.77
CA GLY A 111 9.09 -20.40 13.91
C GLY A 111 10.56 -20.37 13.54
N ASN A 112 10.94 -20.69 12.31
CA ASN A 112 12.32 -20.60 11.84
C ASN A 112 12.74 -19.14 11.69
N GLU A 113 13.99 -18.83 12.03
CA GLU A 113 14.53 -17.48 11.88
C GLU A 113 14.44 -17.00 10.43
N ALA A 114 14.12 -15.72 10.24
CA ALA A 114 14.01 -15.15 8.92
C ALA A 114 15.38 -15.08 8.24
N MET A 115 15.52 -15.78 7.13
CA MET A 115 16.72 -15.73 6.29
C MET A 115 16.88 -14.40 5.55
N HIS A 116 15.74 -13.68 5.34
CA HIS A 116 15.70 -12.37 4.68
C HIS A 116 14.91 -11.38 5.52
N THR A 117 15.43 -10.19 5.65
CA THR A 117 14.90 -9.14 6.51
C THR A 117 14.54 -7.88 5.72
N GLU A 118 13.83 -6.95 6.34
CA GLU A 118 13.52 -5.64 5.78
C GLU A 118 14.77 -4.91 5.23
N LYS A 119 15.94 -5.11 5.86
CA LYS A 119 17.19 -4.42 5.46
C LYS A 119 17.66 -4.78 4.04
N GLU A 120 17.30 -5.98 3.56
CA GLU A 120 17.65 -6.47 2.23
C GLU A 120 16.66 -6.03 1.15
N ASP A 121 15.51 -5.51 1.55
CA ASP A 121 14.49 -5.03 0.61
C ASP A 121 14.87 -3.66 0.05
N VAL A 122 15.61 -3.67 -1.06
CA VAL A 122 16.10 -2.46 -1.73
C VAL A 122 14.94 -1.53 -2.12
N LYS A 123 13.82 -2.08 -2.65
CA LYS A 123 12.66 -1.27 -3.03
C LYS A 123 12.00 -0.61 -1.82
N TRP A 124 11.98 -1.29 -0.68
CA TRP A 124 11.44 -0.75 0.56
C TRP A 124 12.32 0.35 1.17
N ASN A 125 13.63 0.16 1.11
CA ASN A 125 14.61 1.06 1.73
C ASN A 125 14.99 2.27 0.86
N THR A 126 14.58 2.29 -0.41
CA THR A 126 14.84 3.43 -1.31
C THR A 126 13.65 4.39 -1.29
N LEU A 127 13.93 5.67 -0.98
CA LEU A 127 12.97 6.76 -1.14
C LEU A 127 13.08 7.34 -2.56
N VAL A 128 11.94 7.57 -3.17
CA VAL A 128 11.78 8.09 -4.53
C VAL A 128 10.93 9.34 -4.49
N ASP A 129 11.36 10.38 -5.15
CA ASP A 129 10.58 11.60 -5.33
C ASP A 129 9.67 11.44 -6.55
N LEU A 130 8.36 11.53 -6.34
CA LEU A 130 7.36 11.62 -7.39
C LEU A 130 7.08 13.09 -7.62
N ILE A 131 7.42 13.62 -8.79
CA ILE A 131 7.19 15.02 -9.14
C ILE A 131 5.90 15.09 -9.93
N LEU A 132 4.88 15.69 -9.33
CA LEU A 132 3.55 15.84 -9.90
C LEU A 132 3.32 17.29 -10.32
N ALA A 133 2.65 17.46 -11.44
CA ALA A 133 2.25 18.78 -11.93
C ALA A 133 0.84 18.71 -12.54
N PRO A 134 0.14 19.85 -12.71
CA PRO A 134 -1.09 19.89 -13.49
C PRO A 134 -0.85 19.40 -14.92
N ASP A 135 -1.84 18.69 -15.49
CA ASP A 135 -1.76 18.25 -16.89
C ASP A 135 -1.53 19.48 -17.79
N PRO A 136 -0.51 19.50 -18.65
CA PRO A 136 -0.18 20.65 -19.49
C PRO A 136 -1.31 21.06 -20.45
N ARG A 137 -2.26 20.16 -20.72
CA ARG A 137 -3.43 20.42 -21.59
C ARG A 137 -4.54 21.21 -20.90
N LEU A 138 -4.48 21.39 -19.58
CA LEU A 138 -5.43 22.20 -18.81
C LEU A 138 -5.21 23.71 -19.10
N THR A 139 -6.27 24.50 -18.95
CA THR A 139 -6.17 25.96 -19.03
C THR A 139 -5.39 26.54 -17.84
N ASP A 140 -4.89 27.74 -17.97
CA ASP A 140 -4.10 28.41 -16.92
C ASP A 140 -4.92 28.56 -15.61
N THR A 141 -6.21 28.91 -15.74
CA THR A 141 -7.11 28.98 -14.57
C THR A 141 -7.26 27.64 -13.87
N GLN A 142 -7.39 26.54 -14.62
CA GLN A 142 -7.47 25.19 -14.05
C GLN A 142 -6.16 24.77 -13.36
N LYS A 143 -5.00 25.10 -13.97
CA LYS A 143 -3.69 24.85 -13.37
C LYS A 143 -3.53 25.63 -12.07
N GLN A 144 -3.87 26.92 -12.04
CA GLN A 144 -3.83 27.73 -10.81
C GLN A 144 -4.72 27.17 -9.70
N ALA A 145 -5.91 26.64 -10.04
CA ALA A 145 -6.77 26.01 -9.06
C ALA A 145 -6.09 24.78 -8.42
N LEU A 146 -5.49 23.90 -9.23
CA LEU A 146 -4.77 22.72 -8.74
C LEU A 146 -3.52 23.09 -7.93
N GLU A 147 -2.77 24.09 -8.37
CA GLU A 147 -1.61 24.59 -7.62
C GLU A 147 -2.00 25.05 -6.22
N LYS A 148 -3.15 25.72 -6.11
CA LYS A 148 -3.71 26.15 -4.82
C LYS A 148 -4.22 24.95 -3.99
N ASP A 149 -4.96 24.04 -4.59
CA ASP A 149 -5.54 22.87 -3.90
C ASP A 149 -4.47 21.99 -3.27
N PHE A 150 -3.37 21.77 -3.99
CA PHE A 150 -2.26 20.93 -3.56
C PHE A 150 -1.10 21.71 -2.92
N ASN A 151 -1.24 23.05 -2.73
CA ASN A 151 -0.18 23.91 -2.22
C ASN A 151 1.16 23.70 -2.96
N MET A 152 1.09 23.65 -4.29
CA MET A 152 2.26 23.41 -5.14
C MET A 152 3.26 24.55 -5.05
N LYS A 153 4.53 24.23 -5.22
CA LYS A 153 5.61 25.21 -5.35
C LYS A 153 6.13 25.16 -6.78
N ASP A 154 6.21 26.34 -7.43
CA ASP A 154 6.65 26.45 -8.81
C ASP A 154 5.90 25.50 -9.78
N GLY A 155 4.57 25.37 -9.57
CA GLY A 155 3.71 24.50 -10.36
C GLY A 155 3.92 22.98 -10.13
N GLN A 156 4.62 22.59 -9.08
CA GLN A 156 4.94 21.19 -8.79
C GLN A 156 4.64 20.78 -7.35
N LEU A 157 4.26 19.51 -7.17
CA LEU A 157 4.16 18.82 -5.89
C LEU A 157 5.14 17.67 -5.87
N ILE A 158 6.03 17.63 -4.86
CA ILE A 158 6.94 16.52 -4.66
C ILE A 158 6.39 15.60 -3.57
N VAL A 159 6.09 14.35 -3.93
CA VAL A 159 5.62 13.32 -3.03
C VAL A 159 6.72 12.28 -2.85
N LYS A 160 7.20 12.12 -1.60
CA LYS A 160 8.19 11.07 -1.28
C LYS A 160 7.50 9.75 -1.03
N ALA A 161 7.91 8.71 -1.76
CA ALA A 161 7.40 7.36 -1.59
C ALA A 161 8.56 6.36 -1.51
N ARG A 162 8.35 5.24 -0.80
CA ARG A 162 9.26 4.10 -0.91
C ARG A 162 9.17 3.51 -2.32
N GLY A 163 10.28 3.05 -2.90
CA GLY A 163 10.29 2.44 -4.23
C GLY A 163 9.24 1.33 -4.40
N ALA A 164 9.07 0.51 -3.34
CA ALA A 164 8.04 -0.53 -3.31
C ALA A 164 6.59 0.02 -3.37
N LEU A 165 6.36 1.26 -2.97
CA LEU A 165 5.04 1.87 -2.85
C LEU A 165 4.73 2.88 -3.95
N VAL A 166 5.67 3.14 -4.87
CA VAL A 166 5.52 4.12 -5.96
C VAL A 166 4.25 3.87 -6.76
N LYS A 167 4.03 2.62 -7.17
CA LYS A 167 2.82 2.27 -7.93
C LYS A 167 1.54 2.52 -7.13
N TYR A 168 1.51 2.11 -5.87
CA TYR A 168 0.34 2.32 -5.00
C TYR A 168 0.06 3.80 -4.78
N THR A 169 1.11 4.62 -4.58
CA THR A 169 0.96 6.06 -4.41
C THR A 169 0.35 6.71 -5.66
N LEU A 170 0.80 6.33 -6.85
CA LEU A 170 0.23 6.84 -8.09
C LEU A 170 -1.21 6.36 -8.32
N ASP A 171 -1.49 5.10 -8.00
CA ASP A 171 -2.85 4.53 -8.12
C ASP A 171 -3.83 5.23 -7.13
N ASP A 172 -3.41 5.50 -5.89
CA ASP A 172 -4.21 6.22 -4.89
C ASP A 172 -4.48 7.67 -5.30
N LEU A 173 -3.53 8.30 -5.99
CA LEU A 173 -3.67 9.62 -6.58
C LEU A 173 -4.38 9.61 -7.94
N GLN A 174 -4.82 8.44 -8.40
CA GLN A 174 -5.49 8.22 -9.70
C GLN A 174 -4.65 8.66 -10.90
N ILE A 175 -3.31 8.60 -10.77
CA ILE A 175 -2.38 8.97 -11.85
C ILE A 175 -2.03 7.74 -12.67
N LYS A 176 -2.55 7.69 -13.89
CA LYS A 176 -2.22 6.65 -14.86
C LYS A 176 -0.87 6.94 -15.53
N THR A 177 -0.02 5.93 -15.58
CA THR A 177 1.33 6.07 -16.13
C THR A 177 1.51 5.45 -17.50
N LYS A 178 0.63 4.52 -17.90
CA LYS A 178 0.72 3.82 -19.19
C LYS A 178 0.10 4.61 -20.33
N MET A 179 -1.02 5.27 -20.06
CA MET A 179 -1.75 6.06 -21.04
C MET A 179 -2.50 7.16 -20.31
N LEU A 180 -2.28 8.41 -20.71
CA LEU A 180 -3.03 9.54 -20.18
C LEU A 180 -4.50 9.45 -20.61
N GLU A 181 -5.39 9.95 -19.77
CA GLU A 181 -6.79 10.10 -20.16
C GLU A 181 -6.93 11.04 -21.36
N ALA A 182 -7.90 10.75 -22.23
CA ALA A 182 -8.20 11.60 -23.37
C ALA A 182 -8.63 13.01 -22.91
N ASP A 183 -9.44 13.06 -21.85
CA ASP A 183 -9.85 14.29 -21.18
C ASP A 183 -8.89 14.61 -20.03
N PRO A 184 -8.18 15.76 -20.07
CA PRO A 184 -7.29 16.16 -19.00
C PRO A 184 -8.01 16.48 -17.68
N GLN A 185 -9.32 16.71 -17.69
CA GLN A 185 -10.09 16.91 -16.47
C GLN A 185 -10.37 15.57 -15.72
N ALA A 186 -10.34 14.45 -16.45
CA ALA A 186 -10.49 13.12 -15.84
C ALA A 186 -9.24 12.66 -15.08
N GLN A 187 -8.06 13.16 -15.47
CA GLN A 187 -6.80 12.97 -14.74
C GLN A 187 -6.05 14.30 -14.73
N GLN A 188 -6.27 15.07 -13.68
CA GLN A 188 -5.81 16.46 -13.60
C GLN A 188 -4.30 16.59 -13.31
N LEU A 189 -3.70 15.57 -12.70
CA LEU A 189 -2.28 15.53 -12.37
C LEU A 189 -1.52 14.53 -13.24
N VAL A 190 -0.28 14.89 -13.58
CA VAL A 190 0.65 14.02 -14.29
C VAL A 190 1.94 13.88 -13.51
N CYS A 191 2.60 12.72 -13.63
CA CYS A 191 3.94 12.51 -13.08
C CYS A 191 4.98 12.95 -14.13
N VAL A 192 5.68 14.05 -13.86
CA VAL A 192 6.60 14.66 -14.83
C VAL A 192 7.96 13.96 -14.92
N ASN A 193 8.37 13.27 -13.86
CA ASN A 193 9.62 12.50 -13.85
C ASN A 193 9.41 10.98 -14.04
N TYR A 194 8.46 10.61 -14.89
CA TYR A 194 8.11 9.21 -15.15
C TYR A 194 9.30 8.34 -15.55
N SER A 195 10.22 8.86 -16.36
CA SER A 195 11.43 8.14 -16.80
C SER A 195 12.29 7.67 -15.62
N ASP A 196 12.38 8.48 -14.57
CA ASP A 196 13.24 8.22 -13.41
C ASP A 196 12.62 7.17 -12.49
N ILE A 197 11.28 7.18 -12.40
CA ILE A 197 10.52 6.28 -11.52
C ILE A 197 10.09 4.97 -12.17
N LYS A 198 10.20 4.84 -13.48
CA LYS A 198 9.71 3.69 -14.27
C LYS A 198 10.21 2.35 -13.72
N ARG A 199 11.45 2.27 -13.28
CA ARG A 199 12.06 1.06 -12.70
C ARG A 199 11.37 0.54 -11.43
N TRP A 200 10.59 1.40 -10.75
CA TRP A 200 9.88 1.07 -9.51
C TRP A 200 8.44 0.61 -9.75
N LEU A 201 7.91 0.78 -10.97
CA LEU A 201 6.52 0.48 -11.32
C LEU A 201 6.29 -0.97 -11.69
N TYR A 202 7.34 -1.68 -12.08
CA TYR A 202 7.25 -3.05 -12.57
C TYR A 202 8.14 -3.96 -11.73
N GLU A 203 7.61 -5.14 -11.43
CA GLU A 203 8.34 -6.24 -10.80
C GLU A 203 9.23 -6.97 -11.79
#